data_6d099de567f63615e1c2321bb784f7c1
#
_entry.id   6d099de567f63615e1c2321bb784f7c1
#
_cell.length_a   1.000
_cell.length_b   1.000
_cell.length_c   1.000
_cell.angle_alpha   90.00
_cell.angle_beta   90.00
_cell.angle_gamma   90.00
#
_symmetry.space_group_name_H-M   'P 1'
#
loop_
_entity.id
_entity.type
_entity.pdbx_description
1 polymer ?
#
loop_
_entity_poly.entity_id
_entity_poly.type
_entity_poly.pdbx_seq_one_letter_code
_entity_poly.pdbx_strand_id
1 'polypeptide(L)'
;MEKPLVSKKYLFTFILITSLFALWGFANDITNPMVAAFQTVMELSAAKASLIQFAFYGGYATMAIPAALFIRRYSYKSGILLGLALYAIGAFLFIPAAEWQEFSFFCVSLYILTFGLAFLETTANPFILSLGDKETSTRRLNLAQAFNPVGSLSGMAVASFIVLPQLLSDQRDAAGKIIFPLLSETEKASIRLHDLAVIRNPYVAIGLVVVAVLVIIALTKMPKTESEEKKAAGETHTVKETLSNLWHNSIYREGVFAQVCYVAAQIMVWTFIIQYADNLGINKATAQMFNIVAMSLNLSGRFIGTFVMRYVNTRRLLMLFGIGASVCTLGAICIEGMLGLYSLVAISLFMSIMFPSIYGIALENVDSKDTHLGAAFLVMAIVGGALMPPLQGMMIDQETIWGMPAVNMSFILPLVCFLVIIVYGYRSFMQLKSIK
;
A
#
# COMPACT_ATOMS: atom_id res chain seq x y z
N MET A 1 -28.86 -0.23 21.56
CA MET A 1 -28.85 -0.85 20.21
C MET A 1 -27.49 -0.56 19.57
N GLU A 2 -26.84 -1.59 19.01
CA GLU A 2 -25.60 -1.37 18.29
C GLU A 2 -25.85 -0.50 17.06
N LYS A 3 -25.02 0.55 16.90
CA LYS A 3 -25.05 1.39 15.70
C LYS A 3 -24.56 0.58 14.51
N PRO A 4 -25.27 0.59 13.37
CA PRO A 4 -24.83 -0.15 12.19
C PRO A 4 -23.49 0.42 11.69
N LEU A 5 -22.60 -0.46 11.20
CA LEU A 5 -21.30 -0.05 10.66
C LEU A 5 -21.47 0.91 9.47
N VAL A 6 -22.44 0.60 8.61
CA VAL A 6 -22.86 1.43 7.45
C VAL A 6 -24.38 1.46 7.45
N SER A 7 -24.97 2.65 7.34
CA SER A 7 -26.43 2.77 7.22
C SER A 7 -26.88 2.25 5.85
N LYS A 8 -28.12 1.71 5.77
CA LYS A 8 -28.67 1.19 4.51
C LYS A 8 -28.62 2.23 3.36
N LYS A 9 -28.73 3.51 3.69
CA LYS A 9 -28.67 4.64 2.74
C LYS A 9 -27.31 4.72 2.04
N TYR A 10 -26.23 4.37 2.72
CA TYR A 10 -24.85 4.50 2.22
C TYR A 10 -24.23 3.17 1.77
N LEU A 11 -24.95 2.05 1.91
CA LEU A 11 -24.42 0.71 1.68
C LEU A 11 -23.90 0.53 0.25
N PHE A 12 -24.66 0.95 -0.75
CA PHE A 12 -24.25 0.85 -2.16
C PHE A 12 -22.98 1.67 -2.43
N THR A 13 -22.95 2.92 -1.98
CA THR A 13 -21.77 3.79 -2.09
C THR A 13 -20.56 3.20 -1.37
N PHE A 14 -20.77 2.63 -0.17
CA PHE A 14 -19.70 1.98 0.59
C PHE A 14 -19.12 0.78 -0.17
N ILE A 15 -19.96 -0.10 -0.74
CA ILE A 15 -19.50 -1.25 -1.52
C ILE A 15 -18.71 -0.78 -2.75
N LEU A 16 -19.23 0.21 -3.46
CA LEU A 16 -18.59 0.75 -4.66
C LEU A 16 -17.23 1.37 -4.37
N ILE A 17 -17.11 2.17 -3.31
CA ILE A 17 -15.81 2.74 -2.90
C ILE A 17 -14.88 1.66 -2.34
N THR A 18 -15.41 0.67 -1.64
CA THR A 18 -14.62 -0.46 -1.12
C THR A 18 -13.98 -1.27 -2.26
N SER A 19 -14.66 -1.42 -3.41
CA SER A 19 -14.08 -2.13 -4.57
C SER A 19 -12.82 -1.43 -5.13
N LEU A 20 -12.69 -0.11 -4.95
CA LEU A 20 -11.50 0.62 -5.38
C LEU A 20 -10.24 0.17 -4.63
N PHE A 21 -10.37 -0.24 -3.36
CA PHE A 21 -9.23 -0.74 -2.57
C PHE A 21 -8.67 -2.03 -3.15
N ALA A 22 -9.52 -2.90 -3.73
CA ALA A 22 -9.05 -4.09 -4.43
C ALA A 22 -8.33 -3.73 -5.74
N LEU A 23 -8.84 -2.76 -6.51
CA LEU A 23 -8.21 -2.32 -7.74
C LEU A 23 -6.80 -1.77 -7.52
N TRP A 24 -6.61 -0.99 -6.46
CA TRP A 24 -5.28 -0.47 -6.23
C TRP A 24 -4.33 -1.46 -5.53
N GLY A 25 -4.83 -2.37 -4.70
CA GLY A 25 -4.05 -3.50 -4.23
C GLY A 25 -3.52 -4.36 -5.38
N PHE A 26 -4.36 -4.63 -6.39
CA PHE A 26 -3.96 -5.34 -7.60
C PHE A 26 -2.82 -4.64 -8.34
N ALA A 27 -2.95 -3.32 -8.60
CA ALA A 27 -1.92 -2.56 -9.31
C ALA A 27 -0.59 -2.52 -8.56
N ASN A 28 -0.65 -2.44 -7.23
CA ASN A 28 0.54 -2.39 -6.39
C ASN A 28 1.36 -3.68 -6.49
N ASP A 29 0.70 -4.83 -6.35
CA ASP A 29 1.42 -6.10 -6.19
C ASP A 29 1.63 -6.88 -7.49
N ILE A 30 0.92 -6.57 -8.57
CA ILE A 30 1.30 -7.06 -9.90
C ILE A 30 2.59 -6.42 -10.40
N THR A 31 2.88 -5.17 -9.99
CA THR A 31 4.06 -4.42 -10.45
C THR A 31 5.37 -5.01 -9.90
N ASN A 32 5.38 -5.53 -8.67
CA ASN A 32 6.60 -6.04 -8.05
C ASN A 32 7.28 -7.19 -8.84
N PRO A 33 6.59 -8.27 -9.25
CA PRO A 33 7.18 -9.31 -10.09
C PRO A 33 7.61 -8.81 -11.48
N MET A 34 6.93 -7.77 -11.99
CA MET A 34 7.24 -7.22 -13.31
C MET A 34 8.60 -6.53 -13.36
N VAL A 35 9.15 -6.04 -12.23
CA VAL A 35 10.51 -5.46 -12.20
C VAL A 35 11.54 -6.46 -12.70
N ALA A 36 11.49 -7.71 -12.21
CA ALA A 36 12.39 -8.77 -12.63
C ALA A 36 12.16 -9.16 -14.10
N ALA A 37 10.91 -9.20 -14.55
CA ALA A 37 10.57 -9.47 -15.95
C ALA A 37 11.16 -8.39 -16.88
N PHE A 38 10.98 -7.10 -16.58
CA PHE A 38 11.58 -6.01 -17.35
C PHE A 38 13.12 -6.08 -17.36
N GLN A 39 13.73 -6.43 -16.22
CA GLN A 39 15.18 -6.56 -16.14
C GLN A 39 15.71 -7.59 -17.14
N THR A 40 15.04 -8.73 -17.26
CA THR A 40 15.44 -9.80 -18.19
C THR A 40 15.12 -9.44 -19.64
N VAL A 41 13.86 -9.09 -19.94
CA VAL A 41 13.36 -8.82 -21.30
C VAL A 41 14.11 -7.66 -21.98
N MET A 42 14.43 -6.63 -21.22
CA MET A 42 15.08 -5.41 -21.73
C MET A 42 16.58 -5.35 -21.41
N GLU A 43 17.15 -6.44 -20.87
CA GLU A 43 18.57 -6.56 -20.50
C GLU A 43 19.06 -5.34 -19.67
N LEU A 44 18.26 -4.96 -18.64
CA LEU A 44 18.54 -3.80 -17.81
C LEU A 44 19.44 -4.15 -16.63
N SER A 45 20.25 -3.17 -16.18
CA SER A 45 20.88 -3.26 -14.86
C SER A 45 19.84 -3.24 -13.75
N ALA A 46 20.14 -3.83 -12.58
CA ALA A 46 19.27 -3.81 -11.42
C ALA A 46 18.90 -2.38 -11.00
N ALA A 47 19.88 -1.46 -11.04
CA ALA A 47 19.66 -0.04 -10.76
C ALA A 47 18.67 0.61 -11.73
N LYS A 48 18.74 0.30 -13.02
CA LYS A 48 17.82 0.83 -14.03
C LYS A 48 16.42 0.22 -13.86
N ALA A 49 16.32 -1.09 -13.60
CA ALA A 49 15.05 -1.76 -13.37
C ALA A 49 14.34 -1.24 -12.09
N SER A 50 15.09 -0.84 -11.06
CA SER A 50 14.52 -0.26 -9.83
C SER A 50 13.82 1.10 -10.03
N LEU A 51 14.05 1.78 -11.18
CA LEU A 51 13.31 3.00 -11.54
C LEU A 51 11.80 2.77 -11.65
N ILE A 52 11.35 1.54 -11.89
CA ILE A 52 9.93 1.16 -11.85
C ILE A 52 9.35 1.41 -10.46
N GLN A 53 10.04 0.97 -9.41
CA GLN A 53 9.59 1.20 -8.02
C GLN A 53 9.68 2.69 -7.67
N PHE A 54 10.74 3.37 -8.11
CA PHE A 54 10.85 4.82 -7.92
C PHE A 54 9.70 5.58 -8.61
N ALA A 55 9.34 5.20 -9.84
CA ALA A 55 8.20 5.78 -10.54
C ALA A 55 6.88 5.52 -9.78
N PHE A 56 6.70 4.29 -9.28
CA PHE A 56 5.50 3.92 -8.54
C PHE A 56 5.37 4.70 -7.22
N TYR A 57 6.35 4.63 -6.33
CA TYR A 57 6.28 5.31 -5.01
C TYR A 57 6.43 6.83 -5.12
N GLY A 58 7.19 7.32 -6.10
CA GLY A 58 7.35 8.75 -6.40
C GLY A 58 6.03 9.41 -6.80
N GLY A 59 5.15 8.69 -7.49
CA GLY A 59 3.81 9.16 -7.83
C GLY A 59 2.97 9.49 -6.61
N TYR A 60 3.02 8.67 -5.56
CA TYR A 60 2.33 8.96 -4.29
C TYR A 60 2.87 10.21 -3.60
N ALA A 61 4.19 10.32 -3.49
CA ALA A 61 4.83 11.45 -2.83
C ALA A 61 4.52 12.79 -3.52
N THR A 62 4.49 12.81 -4.85
CA THR A 62 4.29 14.05 -5.63
C THR A 62 2.82 14.44 -5.78
N MET A 63 1.90 13.47 -5.83
CA MET A 63 0.51 13.75 -6.20
C MET A 63 -0.45 13.84 -5.01
N ALA A 64 -0.08 13.41 -3.80
CA ALA A 64 -0.98 13.43 -2.65
C ALA A 64 -1.47 14.85 -2.29
N ILE A 65 -0.57 15.85 -2.25
CA ILE A 65 -0.96 17.24 -1.98
C ILE A 65 -1.77 17.85 -3.13
N PRO A 66 -1.35 17.78 -4.41
CA PRO A 66 -2.19 18.21 -5.53
C PRO A 66 -3.58 17.58 -5.53
N ALA A 67 -3.68 16.27 -5.22
CA ALA A 67 -4.96 15.59 -5.11
C ALA A 67 -5.85 16.21 -4.02
N ALA A 68 -5.30 16.46 -2.83
CA ALA A 68 -6.05 17.08 -1.74
C ALA A 68 -6.54 18.50 -2.09
N LEU A 69 -5.69 19.30 -2.73
CA LEU A 69 -6.07 20.64 -3.19
C LEU A 69 -7.17 20.59 -4.25
N PHE A 70 -7.11 19.62 -5.16
CA PHE A 70 -8.14 19.39 -6.15
C PHE A 70 -9.48 19.02 -5.50
N ILE A 71 -9.46 18.02 -4.59
CA ILE A 71 -10.67 17.56 -3.88
C ILE A 71 -11.27 18.70 -3.06
N ARG A 72 -10.42 19.48 -2.40
CA ARG A 72 -10.82 20.67 -1.66
C ARG A 72 -11.53 21.70 -2.56
N ARG A 73 -11.07 21.86 -3.81
CA ARG A 73 -11.68 22.81 -4.76
C ARG A 73 -12.99 22.29 -5.34
N TYR A 74 -13.07 21.00 -5.66
CA TYR A 74 -14.21 20.39 -6.34
C TYR A 74 -15.07 19.54 -5.38
N SER A 75 -14.85 18.23 -5.37
CA SER A 75 -15.57 17.28 -4.50
C SER A 75 -14.84 15.95 -4.40
N TYR A 76 -15.23 15.10 -3.44
CA TYR A 76 -14.74 13.72 -3.36
C TYR A 76 -15.06 12.91 -4.62
N LYS A 77 -16.29 13.06 -5.16
CA LYS A 77 -16.67 12.38 -6.41
C LYS A 77 -15.75 12.77 -7.57
N SER A 78 -15.49 14.06 -7.73
CA SER A 78 -14.58 14.56 -8.79
C SER A 78 -13.15 14.03 -8.61
N GLY A 79 -12.67 13.94 -7.37
CA GLY A 79 -11.36 13.37 -7.06
C GLY A 79 -11.26 11.88 -7.41
N ILE A 80 -12.30 11.09 -7.10
CA ILE A 80 -12.37 9.68 -7.48
C ILE A 80 -12.40 9.51 -9.00
N LEU A 81 -13.22 10.29 -9.71
CA LEU A 81 -13.32 10.22 -11.16
C LEU A 81 -12.00 10.57 -11.85
N LEU A 82 -11.34 11.63 -11.39
CA LEU A 82 -10.00 12.00 -11.90
C LEU A 82 -8.97 10.93 -11.58
N GLY A 83 -8.98 10.38 -10.37
CA GLY A 83 -8.10 9.29 -9.98
C GLY A 83 -8.26 8.06 -10.86
N LEU A 84 -9.49 7.63 -11.11
CA LEU A 84 -9.78 6.51 -12.02
C LEU A 84 -9.39 6.82 -13.46
N ALA A 85 -9.61 8.05 -13.94
CA ALA A 85 -9.20 8.46 -15.29
C ALA A 85 -7.67 8.39 -15.45
N LEU A 86 -6.90 8.93 -14.50
CA LEU A 86 -5.44 8.86 -14.52
C LEU A 86 -4.93 7.42 -14.42
N TYR A 87 -5.57 6.60 -13.59
CA TYR A 87 -5.25 5.17 -13.49
C TYR A 87 -5.46 4.48 -14.85
N ALA A 88 -6.61 4.67 -15.48
CA ALA A 88 -6.91 4.08 -16.79
C ALA A 88 -5.94 4.58 -17.87
N ILE A 89 -5.67 5.88 -17.92
CA ILE A 89 -4.70 6.46 -18.85
C ILE A 89 -3.33 5.80 -18.66
N GLY A 90 -2.80 5.76 -17.42
CA GLY A 90 -1.52 5.13 -17.12
C GLY A 90 -1.50 3.65 -17.53
N ALA A 91 -2.58 2.91 -17.29
CA ALA A 91 -2.71 1.52 -17.70
C ALA A 91 -2.71 1.33 -19.24
N PHE A 92 -3.41 2.17 -19.98
CA PHE A 92 -3.44 2.10 -21.45
C PHE A 92 -2.16 2.60 -22.10
N LEU A 93 -1.38 3.46 -21.45
CA LEU A 93 -0.06 3.87 -21.94
C LEU A 93 0.95 2.72 -21.98
N PHE A 94 0.68 1.58 -21.35
CA PHE A 94 1.44 0.35 -21.53
C PHE A 94 1.35 -0.19 -22.96
N ILE A 95 0.30 0.15 -23.74
CA ILE A 95 0.16 -0.27 -25.14
C ILE A 95 1.29 0.33 -25.98
N PRO A 96 1.40 1.67 -26.14
CA PRO A 96 2.49 2.26 -26.93
C PRO A 96 3.85 2.00 -26.29
N ALA A 97 3.96 1.86 -24.96
CA ALA A 97 5.22 1.53 -24.30
C ALA A 97 5.77 0.16 -24.76
N ALA A 98 4.89 -0.84 -24.91
CA ALA A 98 5.25 -2.17 -25.41
C ALA A 98 5.58 -2.16 -26.91
N GLU A 99 4.82 -1.39 -27.71
CA GLU A 99 5.05 -1.25 -29.16
C GLU A 99 6.37 -0.56 -29.48
N TRP A 100 6.69 0.49 -28.76
CA TRP A 100 7.96 1.22 -28.93
C TRP A 100 9.14 0.57 -28.22
N GLN A 101 8.87 -0.43 -27.35
CA GLN A 101 9.89 -1.14 -26.57
C GLN A 101 10.78 -0.20 -25.74
N GLU A 102 10.19 0.88 -25.23
CA GLU A 102 10.89 1.93 -24.50
C GLU A 102 10.66 1.85 -23.00
N PHE A 103 11.70 1.48 -22.25
CA PHE A 103 11.66 1.34 -20.79
C PHE A 103 11.20 2.61 -20.08
N SER A 104 11.72 3.76 -20.51
CA SER A 104 11.35 5.06 -19.93
C SER A 104 9.87 5.33 -20.04
N PHE A 105 9.24 4.86 -21.11
CA PHE A 105 7.82 5.04 -21.32
C PHE A 105 6.97 4.17 -20.38
N PHE A 106 7.42 2.96 -20.05
CA PHE A 106 6.82 2.14 -19.00
C PHE A 106 6.89 2.82 -17.64
N CYS A 107 8.03 3.44 -17.30
CA CYS A 107 8.16 4.20 -16.06
C CYS A 107 7.19 5.40 -16.01
N VAL A 108 7.04 6.15 -17.11
CA VAL A 108 6.07 7.25 -17.22
C VAL A 108 4.65 6.74 -17.09
N SER A 109 4.31 5.63 -17.73
CA SER A 109 2.99 4.99 -17.66
C SER A 109 2.63 4.61 -16.23
N LEU A 110 3.56 4.00 -15.49
CA LEU A 110 3.40 3.67 -14.08
C LEU A 110 3.29 4.92 -13.20
N TYR A 111 4.07 5.95 -13.48
CA TYR A 111 4.02 7.21 -12.73
C TYR A 111 2.65 7.88 -12.87
N ILE A 112 2.08 7.93 -14.08
CA ILE A 112 0.74 8.46 -14.34
C ILE A 112 -0.33 7.57 -13.69
N LEU A 113 -0.19 6.24 -13.78
CA LEU A 113 -1.07 5.30 -13.12
C LEU A 113 -1.11 5.56 -11.61
N THR A 114 0.06 5.75 -10.99
CA THR A 114 0.19 5.99 -9.56
C THR A 114 -0.35 7.36 -9.15
N PHE A 115 -0.34 8.35 -10.03
CA PHE A 115 -1.09 9.59 -9.79
C PHE A 115 -2.57 9.30 -9.55
N GLY A 116 -3.16 8.42 -10.37
CA GLY A 116 -4.51 7.95 -10.16
C GLY A 116 -4.71 7.29 -8.81
N LEU A 117 -3.80 6.39 -8.42
CA LEU A 117 -3.84 5.72 -7.12
C LEU A 117 -3.74 6.70 -5.95
N ALA A 118 -2.85 7.71 -6.03
CA ALA A 118 -2.70 8.75 -5.01
C ALA A 118 -3.99 9.59 -4.86
N PHE A 119 -4.65 9.94 -5.97
CA PHE A 119 -5.97 10.59 -5.94
C PHE A 119 -7.01 9.72 -5.26
N LEU A 120 -7.08 8.43 -5.61
CA LEU A 120 -8.04 7.49 -5.02
C LEU A 120 -7.81 7.35 -3.52
N GLU A 121 -6.56 7.20 -3.09
CA GLU A 121 -6.24 6.99 -1.68
C GLU A 121 -6.49 8.24 -0.84
N THR A 122 -6.12 9.41 -1.35
CA THR A 122 -6.40 10.71 -0.71
C THR A 122 -7.90 11.00 -0.62
N THR A 123 -8.70 10.42 -1.51
CA THR A 123 -10.14 10.67 -1.62
C THR A 123 -10.98 9.60 -0.91
N ALA A 124 -10.73 8.31 -1.18
CA ALA A 124 -11.58 7.21 -0.72
C ALA A 124 -11.48 7.01 0.80
N ASN A 125 -10.29 7.13 1.39
CA ASN A 125 -10.11 6.95 2.82
C ASN A 125 -10.95 7.94 3.66
N PRO A 126 -10.84 9.28 3.50
CA PRO A 126 -11.65 10.20 4.26
C PRO A 126 -13.14 10.13 3.87
N PHE A 127 -13.46 9.78 2.63
CA PHE A 127 -14.83 9.58 2.21
C PHE A 127 -15.48 8.40 2.95
N ILE A 128 -14.80 7.26 3.06
CA ILE A 128 -15.26 6.10 3.87
C ILE A 128 -15.46 6.49 5.34
N LEU A 129 -14.56 7.29 5.91
CA LEU A 129 -14.70 7.77 7.30
C LEU A 129 -15.98 8.60 7.50
N SER A 130 -16.43 9.33 6.46
CA SER A 130 -17.62 10.20 6.51
C SER A 130 -18.96 9.47 6.28
N LEU A 131 -18.97 8.20 5.82
CA LEU A 131 -20.18 7.44 5.45
C LEU A 131 -20.93 6.85 6.66
N GLY A 132 -21.16 7.61 7.72
CA GLY A 132 -21.92 7.18 8.90
C GLY A 132 -21.37 7.76 10.20
N ASP A 133 -21.74 7.15 11.32
CA ASP A 133 -21.37 7.65 12.65
C ASP A 133 -19.85 7.71 12.86
N LYS A 134 -19.38 8.76 13.54
CA LYS A 134 -17.95 8.95 13.87
C LYS A 134 -17.39 7.81 14.75
N GLU A 135 -18.18 7.27 15.66
CA GLU A 135 -17.78 6.16 16.56
C GLU A 135 -17.40 4.88 15.82
N THR A 136 -18.00 4.61 14.66
CA THR A 136 -17.72 3.42 13.83
C THR A 136 -16.81 3.71 12.66
N SER A 137 -16.33 4.94 12.47
CA SER A 137 -15.61 5.40 11.29
C SER A 137 -14.34 4.60 11.01
N THR A 138 -13.46 4.44 12.02
CA THR A 138 -12.20 3.70 11.87
C THR A 138 -12.44 2.21 11.59
N ARG A 139 -13.44 1.60 12.24
CA ARG A 139 -13.83 0.21 11.97
C ARG A 139 -14.35 0.05 10.53
N ARG A 140 -15.11 1.02 10.04
CA ARG A 140 -15.62 1.08 8.66
C ARG A 140 -14.47 1.19 7.65
N LEU A 141 -13.47 2.03 7.94
CA LEU A 141 -12.26 2.15 7.10
C LEU A 141 -11.45 0.84 7.10
N ASN A 142 -11.28 0.19 8.25
CA ASN A 142 -10.59 -1.10 8.34
C ASN A 142 -11.28 -2.17 7.49
N LEU A 143 -12.62 -2.24 7.51
CA LEU A 143 -13.38 -3.16 6.66
C LEU A 143 -13.17 -2.85 5.17
N ALA A 144 -13.28 -1.59 4.76
CA ALA A 144 -13.07 -1.21 3.36
C ALA A 144 -11.65 -1.55 2.89
N GLN A 145 -10.65 -1.21 3.69
CA GLN A 145 -9.25 -1.51 3.38
C GLN A 145 -8.90 -3.01 3.46
N ALA A 146 -9.75 -3.87 4.05
CA ALA A 146 -9.55 -5.33 4.00
C ALA A 146 -9.61 -5.89 2.57
N PHE A 147 -10.20 -5.15 1.64
CA PHE A 147 -10.24 -5.55 0.23
C PHE A 147 -8.95 -5.22 -0.53
N ASN A 148 -8.09 -4.36 0.00
CA ASN A 148 -6.79 -4.09 -0.62
C ASN A 148 -5.91 -5.35 -0.70
N PRO A 149 -5.64 -6.13 0.37
CA PRO A 149 -4.92 -7.41 0.26
C PRO A 149 -5.60 -8.45 -0.64
N VAL A 150 -6.92 -8.40 -0.81
CA VAL A 150 -7.60 -9.27 -1.78
C VAL A 150 -7.15 -8.92 -3.20
N GLY A 151 -7.09 -7.62 -3.51
CA GLY A 151 -6.54 -7.13 -4.77
C GLY A 151 -5.06 -7.51 -4.93
N SER A 152 -4.25 -7.31 -3.90
CA SER A 152 -2.82 -7.66 -3.86
C SER A 152 -2.58 -9.14 -4.18
N LEU A 153 -3.27 -10.04 -3.51
CA LEU A 153 -3.17 -11.49 -3.75
C LEU A 153 -3.62 -11.84 -5.19
N SER A 154 -4.66 -11.18 -5.69
CA SER A 154 -5.11 -11.38 -7.07
C SER A 154 -4.07 -10.89 -8.08
N GLY A 155 -3.42 -9.74 -7.84
CA GLY A 155 -2.33 -9.21 -8.67
C GLY A 155 -1.12 -10.14 -8.69
N MET A 156 -0.69 -10.63 -7.52
CA MET A 156 0.39 -11.61 -7.42
C MET A 156 0.04 -12.93 -8.11
N ALA A 157 -1.21 -13.40 -7.98
CA ALA A 157 -1.67 -14.62 -8.66
C ALA A 157 -1.64 -14.46 -10.19
N VAL A 158 -2.11 -13.34 -10.71
CA VAL A 158 -2.04 -13.04 -12.15
C VAL A 158 -0.58 -12.99 -12.62
N ALA A 159 0.30 -12.31 -11.88
CA ALA A 159 1.71 -12.28 -12.22
C ALA A 159 2.33 -13.68 -12.23
N SER A 160 2.12 -14.46 -11.15
CA SER A 160 2.80 -15.77 -10.97
C SER A 160 2.23 -16.88 -11.85
N PHE A 161 0.92 -16.93 -12.09
CA PHE A 161 0.28 -18.03 -12.79
C PHE A 161 -0.07 -17.71 -14.26
N ILE A 162 -0.16 -16.43 -14.62
CA ILE A 162 -0.53 -16.03 -15.97
C ILE A 162 0.64 -15.36 -16.70
N VAL A 163 1.31 -14.38 -16.10
CA VAL A 163 2.32 -13.58 -16.81
C VAL A 163 3.67 -14.30 -16.86
N LEU A 164 4.27 -14.57 -15.71
CA LEU A 164 5.63 -15.13 -15.65
C LEU A 164 5.81 -16.45 -16.43
N PRO A 165 4.86 -17.41 -16.41
CA PRO A 165 5.00 -18.64 -17.17
C PRO A 165 4.98 -18.47 -18.70
N GLN A 166 4.48 -17.35 -19.21
CA GLN A 166 4.42 -17.04 -20.63
C GLN A 166 5.65 -16.31 -21.14
N LEU A 167 6.56 -15.88 -20.26
CA LEU A 167 7.77 -15.15 -20.66
C LEU A 167 8.77 -16.10 -21.31
N LEU A 168 9.05 -15.87 -22.59
CA LEU A 168 10.04 -16.62 -23.36
C LEU A 168 11.46 -16.22 -22.97
N SER A 169 11.68 -14.99 -22.52
CA SER A 169 12.97 -14.50 -22.04
C SER A 169 13.46 -15.13 -20.74
N ASP A 170 12.58 -15.75 -19.93
CA ASP A 170 12.97 -16.48 -18.71
C ASP A 170 13.26 -17.97 -18.94
N GLN A 171 13.30 -18.41 -20.20
CA GLN A 171 13.67 -19.80 -20.52
C GLN A 171 15.11 -20.08 -20.12
N ARG A 172 15.29 -21.27 -19.51
CA ARG A 172 16.56 -21.69 -18.94
C ARG A 172 17.08 -22.97 -19.61
N ASP A 173 18.39 -23.09 -19.69
CA ASP A 173 19.05 -24.30 -20.13
C ASP A 173 18.99 -25.41 -19.05
N ALA A 174 19.54 -26.59 -19.36
CA ALA A 174 19.62 -27.72 -18.44
C ALA A 174 20.45 -27.43 -17.16
N ALA A 175 21.30 -26.40 -17.20
CA ALA A 175 22.10 -25.94 -16.08
C ALA A 175 21.41 -24.82 -15.26
N GLY A 176 20.16 -24.44 -15.64
CA GLY A 176 19.37 -23.40 -14.97
C GLY A 176 19.74 -21.97 -15.32
N LYS A 177 20.58 -21.76 -16.34
CA LYS A 177 20.97 -20.41 -16.81
C LYS A 177 19.96 -19.88 -17.84
N ILE A 178 19.67 -18.59 -17.76
CA ILE A 178 18.80 -17.91 -18.73
C ILE A 178 19.45 -17.94 -20.10
N ILE A 179 18.71 -18.37 -21.13
CA ILE A 179 19.18 -18.53 -22.50
C ILE A 179 19.11 -17.19 -23.27
N PHE A 180 18.16 -16.32 -22.92
CA PHE A 180 17.85 -15.10 -23.66
C PHE A 180 19.08 -14.21 -24.00
N PRO A 181 20.04 -13.94 -23.10
CA PRO A 181 21.22 -13.11 -23.43
C PRO A 181 22.14 -13.73 -24.49
N LEU A 182 22.03 -15.05 -24.71
CA LEU A 182 22.89 -15.78 -25.66
C LEU A 182 22.29 -15.87 -27.07
N LEU A 183 21.03 -15.43 -27.24
CA LEU A 183 20.33 -15.49 -28.55
C LEU A 183 20.81 -14.40 -29.50
N SER A 184 20.55 -14.61 -30.79
CA SER A 184 20.78 -13.59 -31.83
C SER A 184 19.86 -12.37 -31.65
N GLU A 185 20.26 -11.21 -32.12
CA GLU A 185 19.45 -9.97 -31.98
C GLU A 185 18.08 -10.07 -32.66
N THR A 186 17.96 -10.84 -33.72
CA THR A 186 16.66 -11.09 -34.39
C THR A 186 15.72 -11.95 -33.54
N GLU A 187 16.23 -12.98 -32.89
CA GLU A 187 15.47 -13.82 -31.96
C GLU A 187 15.08 -13.04 -30.71
N LYS A 188 16.04 -12.27 -30.13
CA LYS A 188 15.77 -11.38 -29.00
C LYS A 188 14.66 -10.37 -29.30
N ALA A 189 14.68 -9.76 -30.48
CA ALA A 189 13.66 -8.77 -30.88
C ALA A 189 12.27 -9.39 -30.94
N SER A 190 12.14 -10.60 -31.47
CA SER A 190 10.88 -11.34 -31.52
C SER A 190 10.36 -11.70 -30.12
N ILE A 191 11.24 -12.23 -29.26
CA ILE A 191 10.91 -12.58 -27.87
C ILE A 191 10.55 -11.34 -27.08
N ARG A 192 11.31 -10.24 -27.23
CA ARG A 192 11.04 -8.97 -26.56
C ARG A 192 9.66 -8.43 -26.91
N LEU A 193 9.29 -8.44 -28.18
CA LEU A 193 7.95 -8.01 -28.61
C LEU A 193 6.85 -8.85 -27.97
N HIS A 194 7.01 -10.17 -27.95
CA HIS A 194 6.08 -11.09 -27.31
C HIS A 194 5.96 -10.82 -25.81
N ASP A 195 7.08 -10.79 -25.11
CA ASP A 195 7.10 -10.70 -23.65
C ASP A 195 6.61 -9.34 -23.14
N LEU A 196 6.92 -8.25 -23.83
CA LEU A 196 6.37 -6.94 -23.51
C LEU A 196 4.85 -6.88 -23.73
N ALA A 197 4.33 -7.60 -24.71
CA ALA A 197 2.88 -7.76 -24.90
C ALA A 197 2.25 -8.56 -23.76
N VAL A 198 2.91 -9.64 -23.30
CA VAL A 198 2.47 -10.44 -22.14
C VAL A 198 2.44 -9.59 -20.87
N ILE A 199 3.47 -8.77 -20.61
CA ILE A 199 3.53 -7.86 -19.47
C ILE A 199 2.46 -6.77 -19.56
N ARG A 200 2.21 -6.20 -20.74
CA ARG A 200 1.20 -5.16 -20.99
C ARG A 200 -0.23 -5.62 -20.71
N ASN A 201 -0.58 -6.86 -21.11
CA ASN A 201 -1.96 -7.32 -21.15
C ASN A 201 -2.72 -7.22 -19.82
N PRO A 202 -2.16 -7.57 -18.64
CA PRO A 202 -2.84 -7.39 -17.36
C PRO A 202 -3.13 -5.91 -17.03
N TYR A 203 -2.23 -4.98 -17.41
CA TYR A 203 -2.48 -3.55 -17.20
C TYR A 203 -3.61 -3.04 -18.09
N VAL A 204 -3.68 -3.49 -19.34
CA VAL A 204 -4.80 -3.15 -20.23
C VAL A 204 -6.11 -3.75 -19.69
N ALA A 205 -6.10 -4.99 -19.22
CA ALA A 205 -7.28 -5.64 -18.65
C ALA A 205 -7.79 -4.88 -17.42
N ILE A 206 -6.91 -4.52 -16.47
CA ILE A 206 -7.32 -3.74 -15.30
C ILE A 206 -7.75 -2.32 -15.71
N GLY A 207 -7.13 -1.71 -16.72
CA GLY A 207 -7.54 -0.43 -17.29
C GLY A 207 -8.98 -0.44 -17.76
N LEU A 208 -9.42 -1.50 -18.46
CA LEU A 208 -10.82 -1.69 -18.89
C LEU A 208 -11.77 -1.80 -17.69
N VAL A 209 -11.38 -2.57 -16.66
CA VAL A 209 -12.16 -2.68 -15.42
C VAL A 209 -12.28 -1.31 -14.73
N VAL A 210 -11.20 -0.55 -14.67
CA VAL A 210 -11.17 0.81 -14.09
C VAL A 210 -12.08 1.75 -14.85
N VAL A 211 -12.10 1.70 -16.18
CA VAL A 211 -13.05 2.49 -17.00
C VAL A 211 -14.50 2.11 -16.71
N ALA A 212 -14.79 0.81 -16.59
CA ALA A 212 -16.15 0.37 -16.24
C ALA A 212 -16.58 0.92 -14.87
N VAL A 213 -15.69 0.84 -13.87
CA VAL A 213 -15.94 1.40 -12.52
C VAL A 213 -16.09 2.92 -12.58
N LEU A 214 -15.26 3.61 -13.37
CA LEU A 214 -15.36 5.06 -13.59
C LEU A 214 -16.75 5.44 -14.11
N VAL A 215 -17.26 4.73 -15.13
CA VAL A 215 -18.59 4.97 -15.70
C VAL A 215 -19.68 4.75 -14.63
N ILE A 216 -19.61 3.65 -13.88
CA ILE A 216 -20.56 3.35 -12.81
C ILE A 216 -20.56 4.48 -11.76
N ILE A 217 -19.40 4.94 -11.32
CA ILE A 217 -19.28 6.04 -10.35
C ILE A 217 -19.78 7.37 -10.93
N ALA A 218 -19.48 7.66 -12.19
CA ALA A 218 -19.96 8.87 -12.85
C ALA A 218 -21.49 8.94 -12.84
N LEU A 219 -22.17 7.82 -13.11
CA LEU A 219 -23.63 7.73 -13.14
C LEU A 219 -24.25 7.65 -11.72
N THR A 220 -23.51 7.26 -10.70
CA THR A 220 -24.00 7.12 -9.33
C THR A 220 -24.08 8.46 -8.63
N LYS A 221 -25.21 8.73 -7.97
CA LYS A 221 -25.34 9.89 -7.06
C LYS A 221 -24.65 9.56 -5.73
N MET A 222 -23.58 10.27 -5.42
CA MET A 222 -22.88 10.13 -4.14
C MET A 222 -23.42 11.11 -3.10
N PRO A 223 -23.47 10.71 -1.80
CA PRO A 223 -23.86 11.62 -0.73
C PRO A 223 -22.80 12.71 -0.56
N LYS A 224 -23.24 13.91 -0.21
CA LYS A 224 -22.33 14.98 0.20
C LYS A 224 -21.77 14.69 1.59
N THR A 225 -20.53 15.03 1.81
CA THR A 225 -19.86 14.92 3.11
C THR A 225 -20.04 16.20 3.93
N GLU A 226 -19.84 16.12 5.24
CA GLU A 226 -19.86 17.30 6.13
C GLU A 226 -18.90 18.40 5.65
N SER A 227 -17.74 18.00 5.13
CA SER A 227 -16.75 18.92 4.55
C SER A 227 -17.29 19.65 3.31
N GLU A 228 -18.01 18.96 2.43
CA GLU A 228 -18.60 19.54 1.23
C GLU A 228 -19.80 20.45 1.58
N GLU A 229 -20.57 20.09 2.61
CA GLU A 229 -21.69 20.91 3.10
C GLU A 229 -21.20 22.23 3.72
N LYS A 230 -20.18 22.18 4.59
CA LYS A 230 -19.55 23.38 5.17
C LYS A 230 -18.93 24.27 4.10
N LYS A 231 -18.30 23.68 3.09
CA LYS A 231 -17.78 24.43 1.94
C LYS A 231 -18.90 25.14 1.18
N ALA A 232 -20.01 24.49 0.92
CA ALA A 232 -21.17 25.10 0.26
C ALA A 232 -21.77 26.24 1.07
N ALA A 233 -21.64 26.21 2.41
CA ALA A 233 -22.03 27.29 3.32
C ALA A 233 -21.00 28.45 3.38
N GLY A 234 -19.90 28.38 2.62
CA GLY A 234 -18.83 29.39 2.64
C GLY A 234 -17.84 29.26 3.80
N GLU A 235 -17.97 28.23 4.61
CA GLU A 235 -17.11 27.97 5.76
C GLU A 235 -15.86 27.18 5.33
N THR A 236 -14.80 27.88 4.91
CA THR A 236 -13.53 27.25 4.52
C THR A 236 -12.35 27.88 5.24
N HIS A 237 -11.37 27.08 5.62
CA HIS A 237 -10.07 27.58 6.08
C HIS A 237 -9.14 27.87 4.90
N THR A 238 -8.21 28.80 5.05
CA THR A 238 -7.10 28.96 4.10
C THR A 238 -6.14 27.78 4.22
N VAL A 239 -5.28 27.55 3.23
CA VAL A 239 -4.24 26.50 3.30
C VAL A 239 -3.33 26.72 4.50
N LYS A 240 -2.98 28.00 4.79
CA LYS A 240 -2.12 28.36 5.92
C LYS A 240 -2.80 28.06 7.26
N GLU A 241 -4.07 28.38 7.42
CA GLU A 241 -4.86 28.05 8.62
C GLU A 241 -4.96 26.53 8.80
N THR A 242 -5.28 25.78 7.74
CA THR A 242 -5.31 24.33 7.79
C THR A 242 -3.98 23.74 8.25
N LEU A 243 -2.85 24.18 7.67
CA LEU A 243 -1.52 23.72 8.09
C LEU A 243 -1.23 24.05 9.55
N SER A 244 -1.61 25.25 10.01
CA SER A 244 -1.47 25.65 11.41
C SER A 244 -2.31 24.75 12.33
N ASN A 245 -3.57 24.50 11.99
CA ASN A 245 -4.47 23.66 12.78
C ASN A 245 -3.96 22.23 12.88
N LEU A 246 -3.54 21.65 11.76
CA LEU A 246 -2.95 20.32 11.72
C LEU A 246 -1.66 20.22 12.55
N TRP A 247 -0.80 21.24 12.47
CA TRP A 247 0.46 21.28 13.23
C TRP A 247 0.24 21.38 14.74
N HIS A 248 -0.77 22.12 15.19
CA HIS A 248 -1.10 22.25 16.62
C HIS A 248 -1.84 21.02 17.18
N ASN A 249 -2.44 20.18 16.32
CA ASN A 249 -3.08 18.94 16.75
C ASN A 249 -2.01 17.86 17.01
N SER A 250 -1.71 17.61 18.29
CA SER A 250 -0.68 16.64 18.68
C SER A 250 -0.96 15.21 18.23
N ILE A 251 -2.22 14.74 18.36
CA ILE A 251 -2.62 13.40 17.93
C ILE A 251 -2.43 13.25 16.42
N TYR A 252 -2.79 14.25 15.63
CA TYR A 252 -2.62 14.23 14.20
C TYR A 252 -1.14 14.14 13.81
N ARG A 253 -0.31 15.00 14.37
CA ARG A 253 1.14 15.06 14.11
C ARG A 253 1.83 13.74 14.46
N GLU A 254 1.54 13.21 15.67
CA GLU A 254 2.04 11.91 16.11
C GLU A 254 1.51 10.78 15.21
N GLY A 255 0.26 10.90 14.74
CA GLY A 255 -0.35 9.96 13.81
C GLY A 255 0.34 9.93 12.45
N VAL A 256 0.70 11.09 11.88
CA VAL A 256 1.48 11.15 10.62
C VAL A 256 2.85 10.48 10.81
N PHE A 257 3.54 10.75 11.93
CA PHE A 257 4.83 10.11 12.22
C PHE A 257 4.69 8.58 12.42
N ALA A 258 3.67 8.15 13.18
CA ALA A 258 3.38 6.73 13.36
C ALA A 258 3.03 6.03 12.03
N GLN A 259 2.38 6.75 11.10
CA GLN A 259 2.06 6.23 9.77
C GLN A 259 3.31 6.03 8.93
N VAL A 260 4.27 6.97 8.96
CA VAL A 260 5.59 6.81 8.31
C VAL A 260 6.30 5.57 8.87
N CYS A 261 6.37 5.44 10.21
CA CYS A 261 6.98 4.28 10.86
C CYS A 261 6.26 2.98 10.49
N TYR A 262 4.93 2.99 10.41
CA TYR A 262 4.17 1.81 10.03
C TYR A 262 4.50 1.34 8.61
N VAL A 263 4.45 2.24 7.63
CA VAL A 263 4.73 1.88 6.23
C VAL A 263 6.19 1.45 6.06
N ALA A 264 7.11 2.11 6.76
CA ALA A 264 8.51 1.69 6.83
C ALA A 264 8.64 0.25 7.34
N ALA A 265 8.03 -0.07 8.50
CA ALA A 265 8.08 -1.42 9.07
C ALA A 265 7.44 -2.46 8.13
N GLN A 266 6.30 -2.12 7.53
CA GLN A 266 5.59 -3.01 6.61
C GLN A 266 6.45 -3.42 5.42
N ILE A 267 7.06 -2.45 4.75
CA ILE A 267 7.89 -2.72 3.57
C ILE A 267 9.18 -3.44 3.97
N MET A 268 9.84 -3.04 5.08
CA MET A 268 11.01 -3.74 5.61
C MET A 268 10.72 -5.21 5.91
N VAL A 269 9.62 -5.51 6.59
CA VAL A 269 9.23 -6.89 6.92
C VAL A 269 9.00 -7.71 5.65
N TRP A 270 8.19 -7.23 4.72
CA TRP A 270 7.83 -8.02 3.54
C TRP A 270 8.95 -8.18 2.52
N THR A 271 9.79 -7.14 2.35
CA THR A 271 10.92 -7.20 1.42
C THR A 271 11.95 -8.24 1.87
N PHE A 272 12.24 -8.31 3.17
CA PHE A 272 13.36 -9.10 3.67
C PHE A 272 12.98 -10.50 4.20
N ILE A 273 11.71 -10.94 4.07
CA ILE A 273 11.32 -12.33 4.33
C ILE A 273 12.13 -13.30 3.45
N ILE A 274 12.26 -12.99 2.15
CA ILE A 274 12.99 -13.85 1.21
C ILE A 274 14.45 -13.93 1.59
N GLN A 275 15.07 -12.80 1.95
CA GLN A 275 16.49 -12.76 2.33
C GLN A 275 16.76 -13.45 3.66
N TYR A 276 15.82 -13.34 4.61
CA TYR A 276 15.88 -14.11 5.86
C TYR A 276 15.83 -15.61 5.59
N ALA A 277 14.93 -16.06 4.72
CA ALA A 277 14.82 -17.46 4.33
C ALA A 277 16.05 -17.96 3.54
N ASP A 278 16.62 -17.14 2.66
CA ASP A 278 17.84 -17.42 1.91
C ASP A 278 19.05 -17.63 2.84
N ASN A 279 19.15 -16.82 3.90
CA ASN A 279 20.17 -16.99 4.95
C ASN A 279 20.05 -18.31 5.72
N LEU A 280 18.86 -18.93 5.71
CA LEU A 280 18.62 -20.27 6.26
C LEU A 280 18.85 -21.41 5.23
N GLY A 281 19.34 -21.09 4.03
CA GLY A 281 19.54 -22.05 2.95
C GLY A 281 18.27 -22.46 2.20
N ILE A 282 17.17 -21.73 2.38
CA ILE A 282 15.90 -21.99 1.71
C ILE A 282 15.92 -21.33 0.31
N ASN A 283 15.61 -22.10 -0.73
CA ASN A 283 15.57 -21.55 -2.09
C ASN A 283 14.52 -20.44 -2.23
N LYS A 284 14.75 -19.50 -3.16
CA LYS A 284 13.92 -18.32 -3.36
C LYS A 284 12.46 -18.63 -3.71
N ALA A 285 12.20 -19.71 -4.44
CA ALA A 285 10.84 -20.12 -4.78
C ALA A 285 10.04 -20.55 -3.53
N THR A 286 10.66 -21.34 -2.64
CA THR A 286 10.05 -21.69 -1.34
C THR A 286 9.95 -20.47 -0.42
N ALA A 287 10.97 -19.59 -0.42
CA ALA A 287 10.95 -18.34 0.33
C ALA A 287 9.76 -17.43 -0.06
N GLN A 288 9.41 -17.37 -1.34
CA GLN A 288 8.25 -16.64 -1.83
C GLN A 288 6.93 -17.16 -1.27
N MET A 289 6.83 -18.45 -0.95
CA MET A 289 5.63 -19.01 -0.31
C MET A 289 5.41 -18.41 1.09
N PHE A 290 6.46 -18.08 1.83
CA PHE A 290 6.34 -17.39 3.12
C PHE A 290 5.78 -15.98 2.96
N ASN A 291 6.11 -15.27 1.88
CA ASN A 291 5.49 -13.98 1.55
C ASN A 291 3.99 -14.12 1.29
N ILE A 292 3.57 -15.14 0.55
CA ILE A 292 2.15 -15.41 0.29
C ILE A 292 1.43 -15.72 1.61
N VAL A 293 2.03 -16.51 2.49
CA VAL A 293 1.47 -16.78 3.83
C VAL A 293 1.40 -15.50 4.66
N ALA A 294 2.43 -14.65 4.64
CA ALA A 294 2.44 -13.36 5.34
C ALA A 294 1.30 -12.44 4.86
N MET A 295 1.09 -12.34 3.54
CA MET A 295 -0.03 -11.57 2.97
C MET A 295 -1.40 -12.17 3.35
N SER A 296 -1.52 -13.49 3.38
CA SER A 296 -2.74 -14.19 3.79
C SER A 296 -3.05 -13.95 5.27
N LEU A 297 -2.02 -13.93 6.13
CA LEU A 297 -2.15 -13.57 7.55
C LEU A 297 -2.55 -12.10 7.71
N ASN A 298 -1.99 -11.20 6.91
CA ASN A 298 -2.39 -9.79 6.90
C ASN A 298 -3.87 -9.63 6.52
N LEU A 299 -4.32 -10.30 5.47
CA LEU A 299 -5.72 -10.31 5.06
C LEU A 299 -6.64 -10.83 6.17
N SER A 300 -6.33 -12.00 6.72
CA SER A 300 -7.08 -12.62 7.81
C SER A 300 -7.12 -11.72 9.05
N GLY A 301 -5.97 -11.13 9.40
CA GLY A 301 -5.85 -10.21 10.52
C GLY A 301 -6.70 -8.95 10.37
N ARG A 302 -6.90 -8.44 9.14
CA ARG A 302 -7.80 -7.29 8.90
C ARG A 302 -9.26 -7.63 9.20
N PHE A 303 -9.74 -8.78 8.77
CA PHE A 303 -11.12 -9.21 9.09
C PHE A 303 -11.28 -9.48 10.58
N ILE A 304 -10.35 -10.21 11.19
CA ILE A 304 -10.34 -10.50 12.63
C ILE A 304 -10.29 -9.18 13.42
N GLY A 305 -9.37 -8.28 13.11
CA GLY A 305 -9.21 -7.01 13.78
C GLY A 305 -10.45 -6.12 13.65
N THR A 306 -11.05 -6.04 12.45
CA THR A 306 -12.29 -5.30 12.22
C THR A 306 -13.44 -5.87 13.05
N PHE A 307 -13.52 -7.19 13.20
CA PHE A 307 -14.51 -7.83 14.07
C PHE A 307 -14.25 -7.51 15.55
N VAL A 308 -13.02 -7.62 16.01
CA VAL A 308 -12.62 -7.34 17.40
C VAL A 308 -12.84 -5.86 17.75
N MET A 309 -12.72 -4.92 16.82
CA MET A 309 -13.04 -3.49 17.00
C MET A 309 -14.50 -3.24 17.38
N ARG A 310 -15.38 -4.23 17.25
CA ARG A 310 -16.75 -4.18 17.75
C ARG A 310 -16.79 -4.14 19.28
N TYR A 311 -15.85 -4.83 19.92
CA TYR A 311 -15.83 -5.05 21.37
C TYR A 311 -14.71 -4.28 22.07
N VAL A 312 -13.64 -3.98 21.35
CA VAL A 312 -12.42 -3.34 21.87
C VAL A 312 -12.22 -1.98 21.20
N ASN A 313 -11.90 -0.96 22.01
CA ASN A 313 -11.57 0.36 21.47
C ASN A 313 -10.39 0.28 20.50
N THR A 314 -10.51 0.93 19.33
CA THR A 314 -9.51 0.89 18.26
C THR A 314 -8.11 1.26 18.73
N ARG A 315 -7.97 2.26 19.62
CA ARG A 315 -6.66 2.70 20.15
C ARG A 315 -6.00 1.63 21.02
N ARG A 316 -6.80 0.93 21.86
CA ARG A 316 -6.31 -0.22 22.64
C ARG A 316 -5.91 -1.38 21.73
N LEU A 317 -6.72 -1.65 20.71
CA LEU A 317 -6.44 -2.73 19.77
C LEU A 317 -5.16 -2.45 18.97
N LEU A 318 -4.98 -1.20 18.53
CA LEU A 318 -3.74 -0.75 17.86
C LEU A 318 -2.50 -0.99 18.75
N MET A 319 -2.59 -0.63 20.04
CA MET A 319 -1.51 -0.87 21.00
C MET A 319 -1.22 -2.37 21.19
N LEU A 320 -2.26 -3.20 21.34
CA LEU A 320 -2.11 -4.67 21.50
C LEU A 320 -1.49 -5.30 20.26
N PHE A 321 -1.90 -4.89 19.06
CA PHE A 321 -1.31 -5.34 17.81
C PHE A 321 0.13 -4.85 17.66
N GLY A 322 0.45 -3.64 18.10
CA GLY A 322 1.84 -3.15 18.19
C GLY A 322 2.71 -4.01 19.10
N ILE A 323 2.20 -4.39 20.27
CA ILE A 323 2.91 -5.28 21.21
C ILE A 323 3.10 -6.66 20.57
N GLY A 324 2.07 -7.24 19.96
CA GLY A 324 2.17 -8.53 19.27
C GLY A 324 3.21 -8.51 18.14
N ALA A 325 3.20 -7.45 17.31
CA ALA A 325 4.21 -7.24 16.27
C ALA A 325 5.61 -7.15 16.85
N SER A 326 5.80 -6.40 17.96
CA SER A 326 7.10 -6.26 18.62
C SER A 326 7.61 -7.58 19.19
N VAL A 327 6.74 -8.37 19.81
CA VAL A 327 7.11 -9.72 20.33
C VAL A 327 7.52 -10.64 19.19
N CYS A 328 6.77 -10.68 18.10
CA CYS A 328 7.14 -11.47 16.92
C CYS A 328 8.44 -10.97 16.28
N THR A 329 8.66 -9.65 16.27
CA THR A 329 9.92 -9.08 15.74
C THR A 329 11.11 -9.46 16.61
N LEU A 330 10.97 -9.42 17.94
CA LEU A 330 11.99 -9.95 18.85
C LEU A 330 12.24 -11.43 18.62
N GLY A 331 11.20 -12.23 18.37
CA GLY A 331 11.35 -13.62 17.96
C GLY A 331 12.18 -13.79 16.68
N ALA A 332 11.94 -12.95 15.67
CA ALA A 332 12.72 -12.95 14.43
C ALA A 332 14.19 -12.55 14.63
N ILE A 333 14.47 -11.66 15.59
CA ILE A 333 15.83 -11.22 15.94
C ILE A 333 16.58 -12.30 16.74
N CYS A 334 15.95 -12.77 17.82
CA CYS A 334 16.63 -13.56 18.86
C CYS A 334 16.56 -15.08 18.63
N ILE A 335 15.61 -15.57 17.83
CA ILE A 335 15.45 -17.00 17.58
C ILE A 335 15.99 -17.33 16.19
N GLU A 336 17.02 -18.16 16.15
CA GLU A 336 17.61 -18.61 14.89
C GLU A 336 16.78 -19.72 14.24
N GLY A 337 16.96 -19.90 12.93
CA GLY A 337 16.33 -20.98 12.17
C GLY A 337 14.87 -20.73 11.80
N MET A 338 14.14 -21.82 11.58
CA MET A 338 12.76 -21.77 11.07
C MET A 338 11.78 -21.09 12.02
N LEU A 339 11.98 -21.17 13.34
CA LEU A 339 11.10 -20.51 14.31
C LEU A 339 11.22 -18.99 14.22
N GLY A 340 12.40 -18.45 13.97
CA GLY A 340 12.62 -17.04 13.70
C GLY A 340 11.90 -16.59 12.42
N LEU A 341 11.97 -17.39 11.36
CA LEU A 341 11.23 -17.12 10.11
C LEU A 341 9.71 -17.17 10.32
N TYR A 342 9.19 -18.12 11.06
CA TYR A 342 7.75 -18.15 11.39
C TYR A 342 7.33 -16.95 12.23
N SER A 343 8.17 -16.52 13.18
CA SER A 343 7.93 -15.28 13.93
C SER A 343 7.90 -14.06 13.03
N LEU A 344 8.80 -13.96 12.05
CA LEU A 344 8.84 -12.90 11.05
C LEU A 344 7.56 -12.86 10.22
N VAL A 345 7.10 -14.01 9.72
CA VAL A 345 5.85 -14.13 8.94
C VAL A 345 4.64 -13.74 9.78
N ALA A 346 4.61 -14.12 11.06
CA ALA A 346 3.53 -13.83 12.00
C ALA A 346 3.36 -12.32 12.28
N ILE A 347 4.40 -11.49 12.11
CA ILE A 347 4.30 -10.03 12.22
C ILE A 347 3.18 -9.49 11.33
N SER A 348 2.99 -10.07 10.15
CA SER A 348 2.01 -9.64 9.16
C SER A 348 0.56 -9.68 9.68
N LEU A 349 0.24 -10.62 10.57
CA LEU A 349 -1.07 -10.67 11.24
C LEU A 349 -1.30 -9.40 12.07
N PHE A 350 -0.30 -8.99 12.84
CA PHE A 350 -0.39 -7.84 13.74
C PHE A 350 -0.28 -6.51 12.99
N MET A 351 0.40 -6.44 11.85
CA MET A 351 0.44 -5.24 11.01
C MET A 351 -0.90 -4.93 10.35
N SER A 352 -1.78 -5.90 10.23
CA SER A 352 -2.97 -5.88 9.38
C SER A 352 -3.90 -4.68 9.56
N ILE A 353 -4.15 -4.24 10.81
CA ILE A 353 -5.08 -3.13 11.12
C ILE A 353 -4.38 -1.79 11.31
N MET A 354 -3.03 -1.74 11.33
CA MET A 354 -2.31 -0.56 11.79
C MET A 354 -2.54 0.64 10.87
N PHE A 355 -2.39 0.48 9.55
CA PHE A 355 -2.57 1.58 8.59
C PHE A 355 -3.93 2.28 8.74
N PRO A 356 -5.06 1.58 8.57
CA PRO A 356 -6.36 2.24 8.65
C PRO A 356 -6.70 2.71 10.07
N SER A 357 -6.16 2.08 11.11
CA SER A 357 -6.38 2.52 12.49
C SER A 357 -5.63 3.81 12.81
N ILE A 358 -4.35 3.91 12.46
CA ILE A 358 -3.55 5.14 12.63
C ILE A 358 -4.19 6.28 11.84
N TYR A 359 -4.54 6.01 10.57
CA TYR A 359 -5.19 6.97 9.68
C TYR A 359 -6.51 7.49 10.27
N GLY A 360 -7.39 6.59 10.71
CA GLY A 360 -8.68 6.94 11.29
C GLY A 360 -8.56 7.71 12.60
N ILE A 361 -7.65 7.30 13.50
CA ILE A 361 -7.41 7.98 14.79
C ILE A 361 -6.82 9.38 14.54
N ALA A 362 -5.89 9.52 13.61
CA ALA A 362 -5.26 10.81 13.31
C ALA A 362 -6.28 11.83 12.79
N LEU A 363 -7.25 11.42 11.98
CA LEU A 363 -8.27 12.31 11.41
C LEU A 363 -9.52 12.50 12.30
N GLU A 364 -9.69 11.71 13.36
CA GLU A 364 -10.92 11.74 14.19
C GLU A 364 -11.22 13.12 14.81
N ASN A 365 -10.16 13.83 15.23
CA ASN A 365 -10.26 15.15 15.85
C ASN A 365 -9.80 16.29 14.92
N VAL A 366 -9.70 16.03 13.62
CA VAL A 366 -9.43 17.06 12.61
C VAL A 366 -10.77 17.64 12.14
N ASP A 367 -10.85 18.99 12.05
CA ASP A 367 -12.04 19.62 11.49
C ASP A 367 -12.30 19.13 10.06
N SER A 368 -13.57 18.94 9.74
CA SER A 368 -13.98 18.51 8.39
C SER A 368 -13.47 19.45 7.27
N LYS A 369 -13.23 20.73 7.58
CA LYS A 369 -12.63 21.73 6.68
C LYS A 369 -11.15 21.42 6.37
N ASP A 370 -10.44 20.80 7.29
CA ASP A 370 -9.00 20.52 7.21
C ASP A 370 -8.69 19.07 6.78
N THR A 371 -9.72 18.20 6.72
CA THR A 371 -9.59 16.76 6.46
C THR A 371 -8.89 16.43 5.15
N HIS A 372 -9.09 17.22 4.09
CA HIS A 372 -8.48 16.96 2.78
C HIS A 372 -6.95 17.02 2.82
N LEU A 373 -6.39 18.09 3.39
CA LEU A 373 -4.94 18.22 3.56
C LEU A 373 -4.41 17.27 4.63
N GLY A 374 -5.18 17.04 5.70
CA GLY A 374 -4.84 16.04 6.70
C GLY A 374 -4.71 14.63 6.11
N ALA A 375 -5.61 14.25 5.23
CA ALA A 375 -5.54 12.99 4.50
C ALA A 375 -4.30 12.91 3.60
N ALA A 376 -3.95 13.99 2.91
CA ALA A 376 -2.79 14.02 2.01
C ALA A 376 -1.46 13.74 2.73
N PHE A 377 -1.23 14.32 3.91
CA PHE A 377 0.00 14.06 4.66
C PHE A 377 0.07 12.62 5.17
N LEU A 378 -1.08 12.01 5.52
CA LEU A 378 -1.13 10.60 5.89
C LEU A 378 -0.86 9.67 4.70
N VAL A 379 -1.25 10.07 3.48
CA VAL A 379 -0.91 9.35 2.24
C VAL A 379 0.55 9.58 1.88
N MET A 380 1.09 10.79 2.03
CA MET A 380 2.52 11.05 1.83
C MET A 380 3.40 10.23 2.77
N ALA A 381 2.91 9.82 3.94
CA ALA A 381 3.61 8.94 4.88
C ALA A 381 4.03 7.59 4.25
N ILE A 382 3.44 7.20 3.10
CA ILE A 382 3.86 6.04 2.30
C ILE A 382 5.34 6.14 1.88
N VAL A 383 5.92 7.33 1.82
CA VAL A 383 7.35 7.55 1.58
C VAL A 383 8.26 6.82 2.60
N GLY A 384 7.76 6.51 3.80
CA GLY A 384 8.49 5.70 4.79
C GLY A 384 8.95 4.35 4.23
N GLY A 385 8.13 3.74 3.35
CA GLY A 385 8.46 2.50 2.65
C GLY A 385 9.55 2.64 1.58
N ALA A 386 9.87 3.85 1.13
CA ALA A 386 10.97 4.09 0.21
C ALA A 386 12.30 4.39 0.94
N LEU A 387 12.24 4.97 2.13
CA LEU A 387 13.41 5.47 2.85
C LEU A 387 14.10 4.41 3.73
N MET A 388 13.32 3.57 4.42
CA MET A 388 13.85 2.67 5.44
C MET A 388 14.40 1.34 4.93
N PRO A 389 13.85 0.69 3.88
CA PRO A 389 14.40 -0.57 3.37
C PRO A 389 15.87 -0.48 2.91
N PRO A 390 16.33 0.60 2.25
CA PRO A 390 17.75 0.76 1.94
C PRO A 390 18.65 0.76 3.18
N LEU A 391 18.22 1.37 4.28
CA LEU A 391 18.96 1.36 5.54
C LEU A 391 19.04 -0.05 6.13
N GLN A 392 17.96 -0.82 6.06
CA GLN A 392 17.96 -2.23 6.48
C GLN A 392 18.88 -3.06 5.58
N GLY A 393 18.87 -2.83 4.26
CA GLY A 393 19.78 -3.49 3.33
C GLY A 393 21.25 -3.24 3.68
N MET A 394 21.63 -1.99 3.98
CA MET A 394 23.00 -1.63 4.42
C MET A 394 23.41 -2.36 5.72
N MET A 395 22.46 -2.63 6.62
CA MET A 395 22.75 -3.45 7.82
C MET A 395 22.99 -4.91 7.45
N ILE A 396 22.18 -5.45 6.54
CA ILE A 396 22.28 -6.85 6.09
C ILE A 396 23.62 -7.12 5.39
N ASP A 397 24.13 -6.14 4.62
CA ASP A 397 25.42 -6.25 3.91
C ASP A 397 26.65 -6.43 4.84
N GLN A 398 26.48 -6.24 6.16
CA GLN A 398 27.57 -6.42 7.14
C GLN A 398 27.82 -7.87 7.55
N GLU A 399 27.07 -8.85 7.03
CA GLU A 399 27.10 -10.28 7.35
C GLU A 399 26.76 -10.61 8.82
N THR A 400 27.44 -9.98 9.78
CA THR A 400 27.21 -10.17 11.22
C THR A 400 27.22 -8.84 11.98
N ILE A 401 26.28 -8.68 12.94
CA ILE A 401 26.21 -7.54 13.85
C ILE A 401 26.11 -8.08 15.27
N TRP A 402 27.05 -7.68 16.15
CA TRP A 402 27.13 -8.13 17.56
C TRP A 402 27.12 -9.66 17.73
N GLY A 403 27.73 -10.37 16.78
CA GLY A 403 27.83 -11.84 16.81
C GLY A 403 26.58 -12.61 16.37
N MET A 404 25.54 -11.88 15.89
CA MET A 404 24.35 -12.49 15.30
C MET A 404 24.30 -12.22 13.78
N PRO A 405 23.61 -13.05 12.99
CA PRO A 405 23.42 -12.78 11.57
C PRO A 405 22.85 -11.38 11.35
N ALA A 406 23.45 -10.59 10.47
CA ALA A 406 23.05 -9.21 10.23
C ALA A 406 21.60 -9.12 9.71
N VAL A 407 21.15 -10.13 8.99
CA VAL A 407 19.77 -10.23 8.52
C VAL A 407 18.76 -10.25 9.68
N ASN A 408 19.05 -11.02 10.74
CA ASN A 408 18.22 -11.07 11.95
C ASN A 408 18.24 -9.72 12.69
N MET A 409 19.47 -9.20 12.93
CA MET A 409 19.65 -7.92 13.64
C MET A 409 19.04 -6.73 12.91
N SER A 410 18.95 -6.76 11.61
CA SER A 410 18.35 -5.70 10.80
C SER A 410 16.88 -5.40 11.16
N PHE A 411 16.16 -6.39 11.71
CA PHE A 411 14.79 -6.24 12.17
C PHE A 411 14.63 -5.37 13.44
N ILE A 412 15.74 -4.88 14.02
CA ILE A 412 15.68 -3.83 15.04
C ILE A 412 15.02 -2.54 14.51
N LEU A 413 15.16 -2.25 13.22
CA LEU A 413 14.52 -1.08 12.60
C LEU A 413 12.98 -1.19 12.61
N PRO A 414 12.37 -2.26 12.10
CA PRO A 414 10.92 -2.47 12.28
C PRO A 414 10.49 -2.49 13.75
N LEU A 415 11.28 -3.07 14.65
CA LEU A 415 10.98 -3.09 16.09
C LEU A 415 10.82 -1.66 16.64
N VAL A 416 11.75 -0.76 16.34
CA VAL A 416 11.67 0.65 16.75
C VAL A 416 10.40 1.30 16.20
N CYS A 417 10.05 1.02 14.94
CA CYS A 417 8.82 1.51 14.33
C CYS A 417 7.57 1.02 15.09
N PHE A 418 7.51 -0.26 15.48
CA PHE A 418 6.38 -0.80 16.25
C PHE A 418 6.29 -0.19 17.64
N LEU A 419 7.42 0.10 18.30
CA LEU A 419 7.43 0.81 19.58
C LEU A 419 6.82 2.22 19.46
N VAL A 420 7.13 2.94 18.40
CA VAL A 420 6.50 4.25 18.10
C VAL A 420 4.97 4.09 17.95
N ILE A 421 4.50 3.05 17.27
CA ILE A 421 3.07 2.79 17.09
C ILE A 421 2.39 2.45 18.44
N ILE A 422 3.04 1.69 19.30
CA ILE A 422 2.54 1.39 20.65
C ILE A 422 2.38 2.68 21.47
N VAL A 423 3.41 3.54 21.46
CA VAL A 423 3.38 4.85 22.16
C VAL A 423 2.24 5.72 21.63
N TYR A 424 2.07 5.79 20.31
CA TYR A 424 0.97 6.51 19.68
C TYR A 424 -0.39 5.96 20.11
N GLY A 425 -0.58 4.64 20.07
CA GLY A 425 -1.81 3.97 20.52
C GLY A 425 -2.13 4.26 21.98
N TYR A 426 -1.11 4.21 22.87
CA TYR A 426 -1.24 4.51 24.28
C TYR A 426 -1.60 5.98 24.54
N ARG A 427 -0.85 6.92 23.97
CA ARG A 427 -1.08 8.36 24.14
C ARG A 427 -2.45 8.80 23.65
N SER A 428 -2.84 8.33 22.44
CA SER A 428 -4.16 8.63 21.88
C SER A 428 -5.30 8.04 22.74
N PHE A 429 -5.08 6.87 23.38
CA PHE A 429 -6.03 6.29 24.30
C PHE A 429 -6.17 7.07 25.60
N MET A 430 -5.06 7.54 26.18
CA MET A 430 -5.08 8.34 27.41
C MET A 430 -5.77 9.69 27.21
N GLN A 431 -5.55 10.36 26.07
CA GLN A 431 -6.24 11.61 25.74
C GLN A 431 -7.76 11.41 25.60
N LEU A 432 -8.21 10.28 25.03
CA LEU A 432 -9.64 9.99 24.96
C LEU A 432 -10.28 9.84 26.34
N LYS A 433 -9.52 9.33 27.33
CA LYS A 433 -9.99 9.22 28.72
C LYS A 433 -10.06 10.56 29.45
N SER A 434 -9.19 11.50 29.10
CA SER A 434 -9.18 12.83 29.75
C SER A 434 -10.28 13.77 29.27
N ILE A 435 -10.91 13.44 28.11
CA ILE A 435 -12.02 14.22 27.52
C ILE A 435 -13.38 13.68 27.98
N LYS A 436 -13.44 12.42 28.44
CA LYS A 436 -14.64 11.81 29.04
C LYS A 436 -14.67 12.02 30.55
#